data_bf7dc2a43f6b0c51ff947c9779b12a1c
#
_entry.id   bf7dc2a43f6b0c51ff947c9779b12a1c
#
_cell.length_a   1.000
_cell.length_b   1.000
_cell.length_c   1.000
_cell.angle_alpha   90.00
_cell.angle_beta   90.00
_cell.angle_gamma   90.00
#
_symmetry.space_group_name_H-M   'P 1'
#
loop_
_entity.id
_entity.type
_entity.pdbx_description
1 polymer ?
#
loop_
_entity_poly.entity_id
_entity_poly.type
_entity_poly.pdbx_seq_one_letter_code
_entity_poly.pdbx_strand_id
1 'polypeptide(L)'
;MITELDSVLLDVPNLAEAKAAYSRLFGTSTPHPQLHLGLPEWASHPGMLFRVEDLPSVTRMVDRRGLTLTSHADLATGQAHGLTLGLAERPAPSAPPDGDSSRIDHLVLFSPNRDRIIATLCGRLGFDLRLDRMQSWGVHQLFFRCAGLVVEVVLRDDDPSGPDSLWGIAWRTADIDASCARLQKADVTLSDIRNGHKPGTRVATVKDRTLAVPTILIEQR
;
A
#
# COMPACT_ATOMS: atom_id res chain seq x y z
N MET A 1 -9.69 9.54 14.63
CA MET A 1 -8.85 8.31 14.56
C MET A 1 -8.82 7.86 13.11
N ILE A 2 -7.76 7.17 12.64
CA ILE A 2 -7.73 6.57 11.29
C ILE A 2 -8.79 5.47 11.21
N THR A 3 -9.62 5.50 10.16
CA THR A 3 -10.74 4.56 9.96
C THR A 3 -10.47 3.54 8.87
N GLU A 4 -9.70 3.90 7.84
CA GLU A 4 -9.29 3.00 6.74
C GLU A 4 -8.19 3.61 5.88
N LEU A 5 -7.63 2.81 4.96
CA LEU A 5 -6.79 3.30 3.88
C LEU A 5 -7.68 4.06 2.87
N ASP A 6 -7.35 5.32 2.63
CA ASP A 6 -8.02 6.11 1.59
C ASP A 6 -7.44 5.79 0.21
N SER A 7 -6.15 6.01 0.03
CA SER A 7 -5.48 5.72 -1.23
C SER A 7 -3.98 5.52 -1.07
N VAL A 8 -3.38 4.91 -2.09
CA VAL A 8 -1.94 4.73 -2.27
C VAL A 8 -1.49 5.62 -3.42
N LEU A 9 -0.44 6.40 -3.19
CA LEU A 9 0.19 7.26 -4.19
C LEU A 9 1.34 6.51 -4.83
N LEU A 10 1.30 6.36 -6.14
CA LEU A 10 2.34 5.68 -6.91
C LEU A 10 3.01 6.65 -7.87
N ASP A 11 4.33 6.72 -7.82
CA ASP A 11 5.11 7.39 -8.85
C ASP A 11 5.17 6.50 -10.09
N VAL A 12 4.83 7.06 -11.24
CA VAL A 12 4.80 6.33 -12.51
C VAL A 12 5.49 7.14 -13.58
N PRO A 13 6.53 6.60 -14.21
CA PRO A 13 7.28 7.32 -15.26
C PRO A 13 6.43 7.53 -16.52
N ASN A 14 5.48 6.63 -16.79
CA ASN A 14 4.55 6.71 -17.91
C ASN A 14 3.13 6.42 -17.44
N LEU A 15 2.34 7.47 -17.29
CA LEU A 15 0.96 7.39 -16.77
C LEU A 15 0.04 6.56 -17.69
N ALA A 16 0.21 6.64 -19.01
CA ALA A 16 -0.62 5.90 -19.96
C ALA A 16 -0.36 4.39 -19.87
N GLU A 17 0.89 3.99 -19.82
CA GLU A 17 1.28 2.59 -19.65
C GLU A 17 0.83 2.03 -18.30
N ALA A 18 1.03 2.79 -17.23
CA ALA A 18 0.58 2.38 -15.89
C ALA A 18 -0.95 2.20 -15.85
N LYS A 19 -1.71 3.15 -16.39
CA LYS A 19 -3.18 3.03 -16.49
C LYS A 19 -3.59 1.77 -17.26
N ALA A 20 -2.95 1.48 -18.39
CA ALA A 20 -3.22 0.28 -19.17
C ALA A 20 -2.89 -1.01 -18.38
N ALA A 21 -1.76 -1.03 -17.66
CA ALA A 21 -1.35 -2.16 -16.84
C ALA A 21 -2.33 -2.43 -15.69
N TYR A 22 -2.73 -1.40 -14.97
CA TYR A 22 -3.72 -1.53 -13.89
C TYR A 22 -5.12 -1.88 -14.41
N SER A 23 -5.50 -1.39 -15.60
CA SER A 23 -6.74 -1.83 -16.26
C SER A 23 -6.73 -3.33 -16.59
N ARG A 24 -5.59 -3.86 -17.07
CA ARG A 24 -5.43 -5.32 -17.25
C ARG A 24 -5.50 -6.05 -15.91
N LEU A 25 -4.80 -5.53 -14.88
CA LEU A 25 -4.78 -6.15 -13.56
C LEU A 25 -6.19 -6.32 -12.97
N PHE A 26 -7.02 -5.30 -13.06
CA PHE A 26 -8.37 -5.31 -12.49
C PHE A 26 -9.45 -5.82 -13.45
N GLY A 27 -9.16 -5.95 -14.72
CA GLY A 27 -10.16 -6.32 -15.74
C GLY A 27 -11.19 -5.21 -16.03
N THR A 28 -10.85 -3.95 -15.76
CA THR A 28 -11.74 -2.82 -15.93
C THR A 28 -10.96 -1.58 -16.41
N SER A 29 -11.61 -0.72 -17.19
CA SER A 29 -11.06 0.58 -17.59
C SER A 29 -11.25 1.65 -16.50
N THR A 30 -12.10 1.42 -15.52
CA THR A 30 -12.31 2.35 -14.41
C THR A 30 -11.10 2.29 -13.45
N PRO A 31 -10.49 3.44 -13.13
CA PRO A 31 -9.39 3.48 -12.16
C PRO A 31 -9.81 2.91 -10.82
N HIS A 32 -8.92 2.16 -10.18
CA HIS A 32 -9.19 1.65 -8.84
C HIS A 32 -9.24 2.82 -7.83
N PRO A 33 -10.31 2.93 -7.02
CA PRO A 33 -10.54 4.12 -6.17
C PRO A 33 -9.46 4.34 -5.11
N GLN A 34 -8.73 3.29 -4.72
CA GLN A 34 -7.63 3.39 -3.77
C GLN A 34 -6.26 3.58 -4.43
N LEU A 35 -6.18 3.78 -5.76
CA LEU A 35 -4.92 4.05 -6.45
C LEU A 35 -4.89 5.45 -7.06
N HIS A 36 -3.81 6.15 -6.76
CA HIS A 36 -3.46 7.40 -7.39
C HIS A 36 -2.19 7.21 -8.22
N LEU A 37 -2.35 7.17 -9.54
CA LEU A 37 -1.24 6.98 -10.47
C LEU A 37 -0.68 8.33 -10.91
N GLY A 38 0.62 8.53 -10.72
CA GLY A 38 1.30 9.81 -10.82
C GLY A 38 1.20 10.60 -9.51
N LEU A 39 2.30 11.24 -9.12
CA LEU A 39 2.33 12.05 -7.91
C LEU A 39 1.61 13.38 -8.16
N PRO A 40 0.65 13.77 -7.30
CA PRO A 40 0.08 15.11 -7.34
C PRO A 40 1.12 16.15 -6.88
N GLU A 41 0.91 17.42 -7.20
CA GLU A 41 1.87 18.51 -6.92
C GLU A 41 2.27 18.65 -5.44
N TRP A 42 1.39 18.25 -4.52
CA TRP A 42 1.66 18.28 -3.08
C TRP A 42 2.43 17.05 -2.57
N ALA A 43 2.70 16.04 -3.40
CA ALA A 43 3.41 14.83 -3.02
C ALA A 43 4.77 14.75 -3.73
N SER A 44 5.85 14.63 -2.97
CA SER A 44 7.20 14.47 -3.51
C SER A 44 7.65 13.01 -3.62
N HIS A 45 6.94 12.09 -2.97
CA HIS A 45 7.27 10.67 -2.91
C HIS A 45 5.99 9.81 -2.97
N PRO A 46 6.09 8.55 -3.38
CA PRO A 46 5.04 7.56 -3.17
C PRO A 46 4.61 7.50 -1.70
N GLY A 47 3.38 7.07 -1.44
CA GLY A 47 2.93 7.05 -0.07
C GLY A 47 1.51 6.56 0.15
N MET A 48 0.95 6.91 1.29
CA MET A 48 -0.33 6.42 1.76
C MET A 48 -1.16 7.54 2.38
N LEU A 49 -2.42 7.60 1.99
CA LEU A 49 -3.42 8.47 2.60
C LEU A 49 -4.40 7.64 3.42
N PHE A 50 -4.73 8.11 4.60
CA PHE A 50 -5.62 7.44 5.52
C PHE A 50 -6.87 8.27 5.77
N ARG A 51 -8.02 7.62 5.80
CA ARG A 51 -9.28 8.29 6.09
C ARG A 51 -9.43 8.54 7.58
N VAL A 52 -10.02 9.68 7.90
CA VAL A 52 -10.36 10.10 9.27
C VAL A 52 -11.75 10.74 9.28
N GLU A 53 -12.40 10.75 10.45
CA GLU A 53 -13.72 11.36 10.65
C GLU A 53 -13.63 12.85 11.00
N ASP A 54 -12.51 13.30 11.54
CA ASP A 54 -12.27 14.67 11.99
C ASP A 54 -10.83 15.04 11.63
N LEU A 55 -10.65 15.59 10.44
CA LEU A 55 -9.34 15.95 9.89
C LEU A 55 -8.60 16.96 10.78
N PRO A 56 -9.22 18.06 11.25
CA PRO A 56 -8.55 19.03 12.11
C PRO A 56 -8.04 18.43 13.42
N SER A 57 -8.82 17.60 14.08
CA SER A 57 -8.44 16.96 15.34
C SER A 57 -7.30 15.96 15.16
N VAL A 58 -7.39 15.10 14.14
CA VAL A 58 -6.36 14.09 13.90
C VAL A 58 -5.07 14.75 13.41
N THR A 59 -5.14 15.77 12.56
CA THR A 59 -3.97 16.55 12.13
C THR A 59 -3.24 17.17 13.33
N ARG A 60 -3.97 17.83 14.24
CA ARG A 60 -3.36 18.37 15.48
C ARG A 60 -2.75 17.28 16.36
N MET A 61 -3.37 16.09 16.39
CA MET A 61 -2.83 14.96 17.17
C MET A 61 -1.51 14.47 16.59
N VAL A 62 -1.43 14.23 15.28
CA VAL A 62 -0.20 13.73 14.65
C VAL A 62 0.90 14.78 14.63
N ASP A 63 0.57 16.07 14.54
CA ASP A 63 1.53 17.18 14.67
C ASP A 63 2.19 17.18 16.05
N ARG A 64 1.42 17.06 17.14
CA ARG A 64 1.96 16.90 18.49
C ARG A 64 2.84 15.67 18.67
N ARG A 65 2.69 14.67 17.81
CA ARG A 65 3.52 13.45 17.76
C ARG A 65 4.71 13.57 16.81
N GLY A 66 4.95 14.76 16.28
CA GLY A 66 6.08 15.07 15.41
C GLY A 66 5.90 14.65 13.95
N LEU A 67 4.65 14.60 13.45
CA LEU A 67 4.35 14.50 12.02
C LEU A 67 3.57 15.75 11.59
N THR A 68 4.28 16.73 11.06
CA THR A 68 3.66 17.96 10.56
C THR A 68 3.04 17.71 9.19
N LEU A 69 1.75 18.06 9.08
CA LEU A 69 0.98 17.94 7.85
C LEU A 69 0.52 19.32 7.38
N THR A 70 0.61 19.56 6.07
CA THR A 70 0.05 20.74 5.41
C THR A 70 -1.38 20.45 4.98
N SER A 71 -2.31 21.33 5.35
CA SER A 71 -3.74 21.16 5.03
C SER A 71 -4.06 21.63 3.61
N HIS A 72 -4.89 20.85 2.92
CA HIS A 72 -5.43 21.11 1.58
C HIS A 72 -6.91 20.72 1.59
N ALA A 73 -7.84 21.64 1.66
CA ALA A 73 -9.28 21.35 1.68
C ALA A 73 -9.67 20.15 2.58
N ASP A 74 -10.01 18.99 1.98
CA ASP A 74 -10.41 17.74 2.65
C ASP A 74 -9.23 16.80 2.97
N LEU A 75 -7.99 17.29 2.82
CA LEU A 75 -6.75 16.53 2.89
C LEU A 75 -5.70 17.26 3.73
N ALA A 76 -4.87 16.53 4.46
CA ALA A 76 -3.64 17.03 5.07
C ALA A 76 -2.49 16.07 4.79
N THR A 77 -1.37 16.56 4.25
CA THR A 77 -0.25 15.71 3.82
C THR A 77 1.09 16.23 4.31
N GLY A 78 2.03 15.32 4.49
CA GLY A 78 3.40 15.62 4.86
C GLY A 78 4.38 14.56 4.37
N GLN A 79 5.66 14.87 4.49
CA GLN A 79 6.73 13.97 4.10
C GLN A 79 7.37 13.36 5.35
N ALA A 80 7.58 12.06 5.34
CA ALA A 80 8.29 11.35 6.41
C ALA A 80 9.26 10.33 5.81
N HIS A 81 10.54 10.64 5.88
CA HIS A 81 11.64 9.72 5.55
C HIS A 81 11.53 9.03 4.17
N GLY A 82 11.06 9.73 3.13
CA GLY A 82 10.91 9.18 1.78
C GLY A 82 9.51 8.67 1.46
N LEU A 83 8.55 8.85 2.37
CA LEU A 83 7.15 8.54 2.15
C LEU A 83 6.28 9.80 2.24
N THR A 84 5.30 9.93 1.37
CA THR A 84 4.18 10.85 1.57
C THR A 84 3.15 10.18 2.48
N LEU A 85 2.84 10.81 3.59
CA LEU A 85 1.80 10.37 4.53
C LEU A 85 0.71 11.43 4.61
N GLY A 86 -0.54 11.01 4.63
CA GLY A 86 -1.64 11.98 4.68
C GLY A 86 -2.90 11.45 5.33
N LEU A 87 -3.78 12.40 5.67
CA LEU A 87 -5.09 12.19 6.25
C LEU A 87 -6.14 12.81 5.34
N ALA A 88 -7.26 12.15 5.13
CA ALA A 88 -8.36 12.63 4.31
C ALA A 88 -9.70 12.51 5.05
N GLU A 89 -10.50 13.58 5.01
CA GLU A 89 -11.88 13.60 5.52
C GLU A 89 -12.84 13.66 4.33
N ARG A 90 -13.12 12.50 3.78
CA ARG A 90 -14.01 12.35 2.62
C ARG A 90 -14.76 11.02 2.67
N PRO A 91 -15.89 10.90 1.97
CA PRO A 91 -16.66 9.65 1.94
C PRO A 91 -15.81 8.46 1.52
N ALA A 92 -16.21 7.28 1.98
CA ALA A 92 -15.58 6.04 1.55
C ALA A 92 -15.59 5.96 0.02
N PRO A 93 -14.50 5.51 -0.63
CA PRO A 93 -14.53 5.29 -2.06
C PRO A 93 -15.67 4.33 -2.37
N SER A 94 -16.33 4.57 -3.49
CA SER A 94 -17.30 3.60 -4.03
C SER A 94 -16.65 2.23 -4.05
N ALA A 95 -17.45 1.18 -3.80
CA ALA A 95 -16.94 -0.18 -3.98
C ALA A 95 -16.21 -0.25 -5.33
N PRO A 96 -15.06 -0.93 -5.42
CA PRO A 96 -14.39 -1.11 -6.69
C PRO A 96 -15.39 -1.70 -7.68
N PRO A 97 -15.35 -1.28 -8.95
CA PRO A 97 -16.21 -1.86 -9.98
C PRO A 97 -16.01 -3.37 -9.96
N ASP A 98 -17.07 -4.11 -10.31
CA ASP A 98 -17.07 -5.57 -10.36
C ASP A 98 -15.84 -6.07 -11.10
N GLY A 99 -14.86 -6.54 -10.36
CA GLY A 99 -13.56 -6.97 -10.85
C GLY A 99 -12.94 -7.98 -9.90
N ASP A 100 -12.06 -8.79 -10.44
CA ASP A 100 -11.43 -9.93 -9.75
C ASP A 100 -10.58 -9.55 -8.54
N SER A 101 -10.06 -8.32 -8.48
CA SER A 101 -9.14 -7.85 -7.43
C SER A 101 -9.72 -6.62 -6.77
N SER A 102 -10.53 -6.84 -5.75
CA SER A 102 -11.45 -5.82 -5.23
C SER A 102 -10.85 -4.89 -4.18
N ARG A 103 -9.75 -5.23 -3.53
CA ARG A 103 -9.13 -4.38 -2.50
C ARG A 103 -7.68 -4.74 -2.19
N ILE A 104 -6.97 -3.80 -1.62
CA ILE A 104 -5.63 -4.00 -1.07
C ILE A 104 -5.74 -4.91 0.16
N ASP A 105 -5.00 -6.02 0.16
CA ASP A 105 -4.84 -6.91 1.32
C ASP A 105 -3.79 -6.37 2.28
N HIS A 106 -2.61 -6.03 1.74
CA HIS A 106 -1.55 -5.37 2.50
C HIS A 106 -0.63 -4.55 1.58
N LEU A 107 0.05 -3.60 2.20
CA LEU A 107 1.14 -2.83 1.58
C LEU A 107 2.47 -3.34 2.11
N VAL A 108 3.49 -3.28 1.26
CA VAL A 108 4.86 -3.63 1.65
C VAL A 108 5.75 -2.40 1.54
N LEU A 109 6.43 -2.09 2.62
CA LEU A 109 7.43 -1.03 2.69
C LEU A 109 8.82 -1.64 2.85
N PHE A 110 9.83 -0.95 2.33
CA PHE A 110 11.21 -1.14 2.74
C PHE A 110 11.63 -0.02 3.70
N SER A 111 12.38 -0.37 4.73
CA SER A 111 13.00 0.60 5.63
C SER A 111 14.39 0.12 6.03
N PRO A 112 15.41 0.98 6.01
CA PRO A 112 16.72 0.66 6.55
C PRO A 112 16.82 0.94 8.06
N ASN A 113 15.76 1.50 8.68
CA ASN A 113 15.80 1.92 10.08
C ASN A 113 14.55 1.48 10.85
N ARG A 114 14.70 0.39 11.59
CA ARG A 114 13.63 -0.24 12.37
C ARG A 114 12.95 0.71 13.35
N ASP A 115 13.72 1.43 14.14
CA ASP A 115 13.15 2.27 15.22
C ASP A 115 12.44 3.49 14.66
N ARG A 116 12.95 4.06 13.57
CA ARG A 116 12.34 5.16 12.84
C ARG A 116 10.97 4.78 12.25
N ILE A 117 10.88 3.63 11.57
CA ILE A 117 9.61 3.22 10.96
C ILE A 117 8.58 2.85 12.04
N ILE A 118 8.99 2.24 13.16
CA ILE A 118 8.13 2.00 14.31
C ILE A 118 7.64 3.33 14.90
N ALA A 119 8.54 4.29 15.12
CA ALA A 119 8.17 5.61 15.63
C ALA A 119 7.19 6.32 14.70
N THR A 120 7.33 6.14 13.38
CA THR A 120 6.44 6.74 12.39
C THR A 120 5.06 6.07 12.39
N LEU A 121 5.00 4.76 12.24
CA LEU A 121 3.72 4.06 12.12
C LEU A 121 2.99 3.95 13.47
N CYS A 122 3.67 3.53 14.55
CA CYS A 122 3.04 3.41 15.87
C CYS A 122 2.96 4.75 16.59
N GLY A 123 4.08 5.43 16.72
CA GLY A 123 4.16 6.64 17.55
C GLY A 123 3.35 7.80 16.99
N ARG A 124 3.47 8.08 15.70
CA ARG A 124 2.82 9.22 15.05
C ARG A 124 1.43 8.88 14.55
N LEU A 125 1.27 7.79 13.81
CA LEU A 125 0.00 7.42 13.16
C LEU A 125 -0.90 6.51 14.02
N GLY A 126 -0.35 5.87 15.07
CA GLY A 126 -1.13 5.04 15.97
C GLY A 126 -1.43 3.64 15.45
N PHE A 127 -0.57 3.09 14.59
CA PHE A 127 -0.70 1.70 14.14
C PHE A 127 -0.29 0.73 15.25
N ASP A 128 -0.89 -0.46 15.25
CA ASP A 128 -0.50 -1.56 16.14
C ASP A 128 0.62 -2.38 15.52
N LEU A 129 1.77 -2.46 16.19
CA LEU A 129 2.81 -3.42 15.82
C LEU A 129 2.41 -4.82 16.28
N ARG A 130 2.21 -5.72 15.32
CA ARG A 130 1.72 -7.10 15.57
C ARG A 130 2.80 -8.15 15.51
N LEU A 131 3.87 -7.89 14.76
CA LEU A 131 5.01 -8.78 14.63
C LEU A 131 6.28 -7.95 14.41
N ASP A 132 7.36 -8.35 15.06
CA ASP A 132 8.71 -7.83 14.90
C ASP A 132 9.67 -9.00 15.05
N ARG A 133 10.12 -9.56 13.92
CA ARG A 133 10.88 -10.82 13.95
C ARG A 133 11.80 -11.00 12.77
N MET A 134 12.99 -11.54 13.06
CA MET A 134 13.85 -12.16 12.05
C MET A 134 13.20 -13.47 11.58
N GLN A 135 12.96 -13.60 10.31
CA GLN A 135 12.41 -14.81 9.70
C GLN A 135 13.51 -15.85 9.49
N SER A 136 13.13 -17.13 9.40
CA SER A 136 14.08 -18.24 9.22
C SER A 136 14.90 -18.17 7.92
N TRP A 137 14.42 -17.39 6.94
CA TRP A 137 15.11 -17.16 5.68
C TRP A 137 15.97 -15.86 5.65
N GLY A 138 16.28 -15.29 6.82
CA GLY A 138 17.25 -14.20 6.98
C GLY A 138 16.68 -12.79 6.76
N VAL A 139 15.36 -12.62 6.61
CA VAL A 139 14.70 -11.32 6.44
C VAL A 139 14.07 -10.88 7.75
N HIS A 140 14.33 -9.65 8.18
CA HIS A 140 13.67 -9.07 9.33
C HIS A 140 12.40 -8.35 8.89
N GLN A 141 11.25 -8.78 9.42
CA GLN A 141 9.93 -8.26 9.05
C GLN A 141 9.18 -7.69 10.25
N LEU A 142 8.51 -6.58 10.02
CA LEU A 142 7.55 -5.99 10.94
C LEU A 142 6.16 -6.03 10.28
N PHE A 143 5.12 -6.33 11.06
CA PHE A 143 3.75 -6.25 10.60
C PHE A 143 2.95 -5.30 11.48
N PHE A 144 2.34 -4.31 10.87
CA PHE A 144 1.49 -3.34 11.52
C PHE A 144 0.04 -3.51 11.07
N ARG A 145 -0.89 -3.16 11.95
CA ARG A 145 -2.32 -3.08 11.63
C ARG A 145 -2.88 -1.71 11.97
N CYS A 146 -3.73 -1.22 11.06
CA CYS A 146 -4.53 -0.03 11.30
C CYS A 146 -5.83 -0.14 10.49
N ALA A 147 -6.96 -0.05 11.13
CA ALA A 147 -8.28 0.04 10.49
C ALA A 147 -8.51 -0.99 9.35
N GLY A 148 -8.15 -2.24 9.59
CA GLY A 148 -8.29 -3.33 8.61
C GLY A 148 -7.15 -3.47 7.61
N LEU A 149 -6.29 -2.46 7.46
CA LEU A 149 -5.07 -2.53 6.64
C LEU A 149 -3.97 -3.27 7.39
N VAL A 150 -3.20 -4.07 6.66
CA VAL A 150 -1.91 -4.60 7.10
C VAL A 150 -0.81 -3.86 6.34
N VAL A 151 0.21 -3.41 7.06
CA VAL A 151 1.46 -2.89 6.47
C VAL A 151 2.59 -3.81 6.90
N GLU A 152 3.20 -4.47 5.93
CA GLU A 152 4.42 -5.24 6.09
C GLU A 152 5.61 -4.30 5.88
N VAL A 153 6.57 -4.32 6.79
CA VAL A 153 7.85 -3.64 6.60
C VAL A 153 8.95 -4.67 6.55
N VAL A 154 9.70 -4.66 5.46
CA VAL A 154 10.91 -5.45 5.29
C VAL A 154 12.08 -4.53 5.62
N LEU A 155 12.84 -4.91 6.65
CA LEU A 155 14.05 -4.19 7.00
C LEU A 155 15.18 -4.57 6.05
N ARG A 156 15.87 -3.55 5.56
CA ARG A 156 17.03 -3.70 4.69
C ARG A 156 18.29 -3.39 5.47
N ASP A 157 19.34 -4.15 5.18
CA ASP A 157 20.68 -3.91 5.74
C ASP A 157 21.42 -2.85 4.89
N ASP A 158 20.78 -1.68 4.77
CA ASP A 158 21.29 -0.51 4.04
C ASP A 158 21.70 0.58 5.05
N ASP A 159 22.16 1.72 4.55
CA ASP A 159 22.43 2.89 5.40
C ASP A 159 21.18 3.29 6.21
N PRO A 160 21.23 3.26 7.55
CA PRO A 160 20.10 3.59 8.41
C PRO A 160 19.54 5.01 8.20
N SER A 161 20.30 5.91 7.58
CA SER A 161 19.85 7.27 7.22
C SER A 161 19.09 7.31 5.89
N GLY A 162 19.14 6.25 5.10
CA GLY A 162 18.44 6.13 3.83
C GLY A 162 16.92 6.22 3.95
N PRO A 163 16.21 6.45 2.85
CA PRO A 163 14.75 6.62 2.87
C PRO A 163 14.00 5.31 3.07
N ASP A 164 12.83 5.42 3.67
CA ASP A 164 11.79 4.41 3.59
C ASP A 164 11.14 4.46 2.20
N SER A 165 10.60 3.37 1.71
CA SER A 165 9.95 3.35 0.40
C SER A 165 8.74 2.40 0.35
N LEU A 166 7.74 2.77 -0.42
CA LEU A 166 6.65 1.88 -0.80
C LEU A 166 7.19 0.91 -1.85
N TRP A 167 7.27 -0.37 -1.48
CA TRP A 167 7.87 -1.38 -2.34
C TRP A 167 6.85 -2.21 -3.12
N GLY A 168 5.70 -2.56 -2.51
CA GLY A 168 4.78 -3.47 -3.17
C GLY A 168 3.34 -3.42 -2.64
N ILE A 169 2.44 -4.01 -3.41
CA ILE A 169 1.02 -4.12 -3.07
C ILE A 169 0.55 -5.56 -3.26
N ALA A 170 -0.14 -6.10 -2.25
CA ALA A 170 -0.88 -7.33 -2.36
C ALA A 170 -2.37 -7.02 -2.58
N TRP A 171 -2.96 -7.62 -3.61
CA TRP A 171 -4.36 -7.47 -3.96
C TRP A 171 -5.14 -8.73 -3.61
N ARG A 172 -6.23 -8.56 -2.89
CA ARG A 172 -7.11 -9.67 -2.56
C ARG A 172 -7.96 -10.04 -3.78
N THR A 173 -8.01 -11.33 -4.08
CA THR A 173 -8.93 -11.91 -5.06
C THR A 173 -9.80 -12.97 -4.40
N ALA A 174 -11.03 -13.14 -4.91
CA ALA A 174 -11.94 -14.18 -4.45
C ALA A 174 -11.57 -15.55 -5.03
N ASP A 175 -11.03 -15.57 -6.26
CA ASP A 175 -10.61 -16.78 -6.98
C ASP A 175 -9.30 -16.49 -7.73
N ILE A 176 -8.20 -17.03 -7.21
CA ILE A 176 -6.87 -16.80 -7.78
C ILE A 176 -6.66 -17.56 -9.09
N ASP A 177 -7.32 -18.71 -9.28
CA ASP A 177 -7.22 -19.49 -10.52
C ASP A 177 -7.91 -18.71 -11.67
N ALA A 178 -9.12 -18.19 -11.43
CA ALA A 178 -9.84 -17.37 -12.40
C ALA A 178 -9.08 -16.08 -12.73
N SER A 179 -8.56 -15.38 -11.71
CA SER A 179 -7.78 -14.16 -11.88
C SER A 179 -6.51 -14.39 -12.70
N CYS A 180 -5.76 -15.46 -12.41
CA CYS A 180 -4.56 -15.82 -13.16
C CYS A 180 -4.89 -16.18 -14.60
N ALA A 181 -5.94 -16.98 -14.85
CA ALA A 181 -6.38 -17.35 -16.18
C ALA A 181 -6.80 -16.14 -17.02
N ARG A 182 -7.49 -15.16 -16.41
CA ARG A 182 -7.89 -13.90 -17.07
C ARG A 182 -6.65 -13.05 -17.42
N LEU A 183 -5.70 -12.92 -16.52
CA LEU A 183 -4.48 -12.15 -16.74
C LEU A 183 -3.60 -12.79 -17.82
N GLN A 184 -3.46 -14.10 -17.83
CA GLN A 184 -2.75 -14.82 -18.87
C GLN A 184 -3.38 -14.61 -20.27
N LYS A 185 -4.72 -14.60 -20.36
CA LYS A 185 -5.43 -14.26 -21.62
C LYS A 185 -5.20 -12.82 -22.08
N ALA A 186 -4.82 -11.93 -21.15
CA ALA A 186 -4.45 -10.53 -21.42
C ALA A 186 -2.92 -10.35 -21.58
N ASP A 187 -2.19 -11.44 -21.87
CA ASP A 187 -0.74 -11.49 -22.09
C ASP A 187 0.10 -10.99 -20.87
N VAL A 188 -0.46 -11.10 -19.66
CA VAL A 188 0.28 -10.76 -18.43
C VAL A 188 1.03 -12.00 -17.92
N THR A 189 2.34 -11.87 -17.77
CA THR A 189 3.17 -12.95 -17.21
C THR A 189 3.00 -13.03 -15.70
N LEU A 190 2.79 -14.23 -15.19
CA LEU A 190 2.60 -14.55 -13.78
C LEU A 190 3.62 -15.59 -13.29
N SER A 191 3.81 -15.65 -11.97
CA SER A 191 4.39 -16.85 -11.35
C SER A 191 3.36 -17.97 -11.29
N ASP A 192 3.81 -19.20 -11.03
CA ASP A 192 2.91 -20.26 -10.59
C ASP A 192 2.19 -19.85 -9.30
N ILE A 193 0.95 -20.35 -9.14
CA ILE A 193 0.19 -20.21 -7.90
C ILE A 193 0.86 -21.10 -6.85
N ARG A 194 1.15 -20.53 -5.68
CA ARG A 194 1.78 -21.23 -4.56
C ARG A 194 1.07 -20.92 -3.24
N ASN A 195 1.30 -21.75 -2.23
CA ASN A 195 0.86 -21.42 -0.88
C ASN A 195 1.59 -20.16 -0.37
N GLY A 196 0.85 -19.25 0.24
CA GLY A 196 1.42 -18.10 0.91
C GLY A 196 2.03 -18.49 2.26
N HIS A 197 2.77 -17.56 2.87
CA HIS A 197 3.35 -17.77 4.20
C HIS A 197 2.27 -17.85 5.30
N LYS A 198 1.16 -17.17 5.13
CA LYS A 198 0.02 -17.27 6.04
C LYS A 198 -0.77 -18.53 5.71
N PRO A 199 -1.07 -19.41 6.69
CA PRO A 199 -1.90 -20.58 6.48
C PRO A 199 -3.25 -20.23 5.82
N GLY A 200 -3.69 -21.06 4.87
CA GLY A 200 -4.94 -20.84 4.14
C GLY A 200 -4.86 -19.76 3.05
N THR A 201 -3.66 -19.24 2.72
CA THR A 201 -3.50 -18.32 1.60
C THR A 201 -2.86 -18.98 0.39
N ARG A 202 -3.29 -18.53 -0.81
CA ARG A 202 -2.65 -18.83 -2.11
C ARG A 202 -2.22 -17.53 -2.75
N VAL A 203 -1.06 -17.51 -3.38
CA VAL A 203 -0.49 -16.30 -3.96
C VAL A 203 0.07 -16.52 -5.34
N ALA A 204 0.00 -15.49 -6.20
CA ALA A 204 0.67 -15.44 -7.49
C ALA A 204 1.30 -14.04 -7.67
N THR A 205 2.53 -14.01 -8.18
CA THR A 205 3.22 -12.75 -8.47
C THR A 205 2.89 -12.30 -9.89
N VAL A 206 2.47 -11.05 -10.04
CA VAL A 206 2.30 -10.40 -11.35
C VAL A 206 3.66 -9.89 -11.81
N LYS A 207 4.14 -10.36 -12.97
CA LYS A 207 5.47 -10.02 -13.50
C LYS A 207 5.44 -8.90 -14.53
N ASP A 208 4.35 -8.15 -14.59
CA ASP A 208 4.23 -6.97 -15.45
C ASP A 208 5.02 -5.81 -14.86
N ARG A 209 6.11 -5.43 -15.51
CA ARG A 209 7.01 -4.35 -15.08
C ARG A 209 6.45 -2.94 -15.34
N THR A 210 5.32 -2.82 -16.02
CA THR A 210 4.63 -1.54 -16.22
C THR A 210 3.72 -1.18 -15.05
N LEU A 211 3.50 -2.12 -14.12
CA LEU A 211 2.97 -1.79 -12.79
C LEU A 211 4.01 -0.99 -12.01
N ALA A 212 3.59 0.07 -11.35
CA ALA A 212 4.48 0.99 -10.64
C ALA A 212 5.29 0.33 -9.51
N VAL A 213 4.75 -0.74 -8.92
CA VAL A 213 5.37 -1.49 -7.83
C VAL A 213 5.17 -3.00 -8.01
N PRO A 214 6.05 -3.84 -7.44
CA PRO A 214 5.81 -5.27 -7.35
C PRO A 214 4.42 -5.59 -6.82
N THR A 215 3.75 -6.50 -7.50
CA THR A 215 2.34 -6.79 -7.28
C THR A 215 2.12 -8.29 -7.12
N ILE A 216 1.37 -8.66 -6.09
CA ILE A 216 0.90 -10.04 -5.91
C ILE A 216 -0.62 -10.09 -5.79
N LEU A 217 -1.18 -11.19 -6.29
CA LEU A 217 -2.55 -11.58 -5.99
C LEU A 217 -2.55 -12.53 -4.79
N ILE A 218 -3.52 -12.37 -3.91
CA ILE A 218 -3.70 -13.21 -2.72
C ILE A 218 -5.16 -13.62 -2.55
N GLU A 219 -5.38 -14.93 -2.44
CA GLU A 219 -6.65 -15.51 -2.05
C GLU A 219 -6.55 -16.02 -0.60
N GLN A 220 -7.55 -15.76 0.22
CA GLN A 220 -7.71 -16.31 1.57
C GLN A 220 -8.83 -17.34 1.54
N ARG A 221 -8.52 -18.61 1.78
CA ARG A 221 -9.48 -19.71 1.95
C ARG A 221 -9.99 -19.84 3.38
#